data_a1c5647a61c6ed47c8dcf519406af72b
#
_entry.id   a1c5647a61c6ed47c8dcf519406af72b
#
_cell.length_a   1.000
_cell.length_b   1.000
_cell.length_c   1.000
_cell.angle_alpha   90.00
_cell.angle_beta   90.00
_cell.angle_gamma   90.00
#
_symmetry.space_group_name_H-M   'P 1'
#
loop_
_entity.id
_entity.type
_entity.pdbx_description
1 polymer ?
#
loop_
_entity_poly.entity_id
_entity_poly.type
_entity_poly.pdbx_seq_one_letter_code
_entity_poly.pdbx_strand_id
1 'polypeptide(L)'
;MKKIKNSNKINLFKKIFIKICRILGFEIIDQSNFHSPTLGKNLNDTLSIQGKKSITIPLGQVKIKKKVQSLKIIVRTCTSELIMDQNKRRIFDCEKNEYTFRTLRSLIKATKKAKEKFENINFKLIVTDTNSPKQDLRIIEEILKGSAIENEVISVNLNEFKNKIKDGYSKAKFSNMANFYNSLLIAKNEEADLIYFVEDDYLHSPDSMVEMIFSYEKFYSLFSQEVVLLPSDYPYLYTKDEN
;
A
#
# COMPACT_ATOMS: atom_id res chain seq x y z
N MET A 1 26.09 20.85 18.88
CA MET A 1 25.82 19.84 17.82
C MET A 1 26.73 18.64 18.07
N LYS A 2 26.19 17.55 18.64
CA LYS A 2 26.93 16.29 18.83
C LYS A 2 26.94 15.51 17.51
N LYS A 3 28.14 15.26 16.96
CA LYS A 3 28.35 14.38 15.82
C LYS A 3 27.95 12.95 16.23
N ILE A 4 26.89 12.44 15.63
CA ILE A 4 26.51 11.04 15.76
C ILE A 4 27.52 10.23 14.94
N LYS A 5 28.46 9.59 15.61
CA LYS A 5 29.31 8.56 15.02
C LYS A 5 28.51 7.28 14.85
N ASN A 6 27.87 7.10 13.71
CA ASN A 6 27.34 5.80 13.31
C ASN A 6 28.39 5.06 12.48
N SER A 7 29.33 4.37 13.15
CA SER A 7 30.13 3.33 12.52
C SER A 7 29.63 1.96 13.02
N ASN A 8 28.53 1.47 12.50
CA ASN A 8 28.23 0.05 12.59
C ASN A 8 29.26 -0.69 11.71
N LYS A 9 30.42 -1.02 12.28
CA LYS A 9 31.33 -1.99 11.68
C LYS A 9 30.55 -3.31 11.58
N ILE A 10 30.05 -3.63 10.38
CA ILE A 10 29.43 -4.92 10.11
C ILE A 10 30.47 -5.98 10.47
N ASN A 11 30.13 -6.82 11.43
CA ASN A 11 31.01 -7.89 11.91
C ASN A 11 31.46 -8.75 10.69
N LEU A 12 32.73 -9.10 10.63
CA LEU A 12 33.32 -9.87 9.53
C LEU A 12 32.53 -11.17 9.25
N PHE A 13 32.09 -11.84 10.30
CA PHE A 13 31.22 -13.02 10.24
C PHE A 13 29.90 -12.73 9.52
N LYS A 14 29.23 -11.61 9.80
CA LYS A 14 27.98 -11.21 9.13
C LYS A 14 28.22 -10.98 7.63
N LYS A 15 29.35 -10.40 7.24
CA LYS A 15 29.72 -10.22 5.82
C LYS A 15 29.95 -11.53 5.10
N ILE A 16 30.65 -12.48 5.71
CA ILE A 16 30.92 -13.81 5.15
C ILE A 16 29.62 -14.58 5.00
N PHE A 17 28.79 -14.58 6.04
CA PHE A 17 27.48 -15.24 6.03
C PHE A 17 26.55 -14.72 4.92
N ILE A 18 26.46 -13.38 4.77
CA ILE A 18 25.67 -12.76 3.68
C ILE A 18 26.22 -13.18 2.32
N LYS A 19 27.56 -13.25 2.16
CA LYS A 19 28.17 -13.66 0.90
C LYS A 19 27.87 -15.13 0.55
N ILE A 20 27.90 -16.03 1.53
CA ILE A 20 27.53 -17.44 1.35
C ILE A 20 26.05 -17.56 0.94
N CYS A 21 25.15 -16.87 1.64
CA CYS A 21 23.72 -16.89 1.30
C CYS A 21 23.45 -16.41 -0.12
N ARG A 22 24.16 -15.38 -0.59
CA ARG A 22 24.03 -14.90 -1.98
C ARG A 22 24.50 -15.93 -3.01
N ILE A 23 25.59 -16.65 -2.72
CA ILE A 23 26.07 -17.74 -3.61
C ILE A 23 25.02 -18.84 -3.70
N LEU A 24 24.27 -19.08 -2.62
CA LEU A 24 23.17 -20.06 -2.55
C LEU A 24 21.83 -19.52 -3.10
N GLY A 25 21.78 -18.28 -3.63
CA GLY A 25 20.58 -17.68 -4.19
C GLY A 25 19.63 -17.05 -3.16
N PHE A 26 20.07 -16.86 -1.91
CA PHE A 26 19.28 -16.20 -0.85
C PHE A 26 19.79 -14.79 -0.57
N GLU A 27 18.88 -13.84 -0.39
CA GLU A 27 19.20 -12.50 0.07
C GLU A 27 18.74 -12.32 1.53
N ILE A 28 19.65 -11.88 2.40
CA ILE A 28 19.34 -11.62 3.81
C ILE A 28 19.12 -10.13 3.99
N ILE A 29 17.94 -9.77 4.45
CA ILE A 29 17.55 -8.41 4.81
C ILE A 29 17.63 -8.26 6.33
N ASP A 30 18.42 -7.30 6.80
CA ASP A 30 18.45 -6.93 8.21
C ASP A 30 17.25 -6.02 8.50
N GLN A 31 16.19 -6.60 9.05
CA GLN A 31 14.96 -5.87 9.36
C GLN A 31 15.16 -4.74 10.37
N SER A 32 16.18 -4.80 11.21
CA SER A 32 16.48 -3.75 12.18
C SER A 32 17.18 -2.53 11.56
N ASN A 33 17.83 -2.70 10.42
CA ASN A 33 18.57 -1.63 9.74
C ASN A 33 18.08 -1.32 8.33
N PHE A 34 17.12 -2.07 7.81
CA PHE A 34 16.61 -1.99 6.43
C PHE A 34 17.71 -1.77 5.38
N HIS A 35 18.87 -2.41 5.60
CA HIS A 35 20.01 -2.28 4.74
C HIS A 35 19.90 -3.35 3.65
N SER A 36 19.34 -2.97 2.50
CA SER A 36 19.42 -3.84 1.32
C SER A 36 20.86 -3.84 0.82
N PRO A 37 21.52 -5.00 0.79
CA PRO A 37 22.90 -5.08 0.31
C PRO A 37 23.06 -4.87 -1.20
N THR A 38 21.94 -4.84 -1.95
CA THR A 38 21.93 -4.54 -3.40
C THR A 38 21.94 -3.04 -3.69
N LEU A 39 21.60 -2.22 -2.71
CA LEU A 39 21.67 -0.77 -2.83
C LEU A 39 23.11 -0.30 -2.65
N GLY A 40 23.67 0.33 -3.67
CA GLY A 40 25.04 0.82 -3.64
C GLY A 40 25.32 1.77 -2.48
N LYS A 41 26.59 1.93 -2.14
CA LYS A 41 27.09 2.67 -0.95
C LYS A 41 26.56 4.11 -0.79
N ASN A 42 26.02 4.72 -1.82
CA ASN A 42 25.58 6.12 -1.83
C ASN A 42 24.09 6.32 -1.47
N LEU A 43 23.36 5.26 -1.18
CA LEU A 43 21.92 5.34 -0.84
C LEU A 43 21.66 5.61 0.66
N ASN A 44 22.68 5.51 1.49
CA ASN A 44 22.54 5.73 2.94
C ASN A 44 22.14 7.16 3.33
N ASP A 45 22.34 8.14 2.43
CA ASP A 45 22.05 9.55 2.72
C ASP A 45 20.69 10.01 2.23
N THR A 46 19.91 9.16 1.58
CA THR A 46 18.79 9.61 0.76
C THR A 46 17.42 9.00 1.07
N LEU A 47 17.36 7.97 1.91
CA LEU A 47 16.09 7.42 2.34
C LEU A 47 15.58 8.17 3.56
N SER A 48 14.55 8.95 3.35
CA SER A 48 13.64 9.61 4.31
C SER A 48 14.18 9.81 5.74
N ILE A 49 14.88 10.88 5.95
CA ILE A 49 15.12 11.41 7.30
C ILE A 49 13.88 12.23 7.66
N GLN A 50 13.30 11.99 8.83
CA GLN A 50 12.14 12.72 9.35
C GLN A 50 12.33 14.24 9.17
N GLY A 51 11.39 14.91 8.52
CA GLY A 51 11.43 16.35 8.22
C GLY A 51 12.27 16.75 6.99
N LYS A 52 12.87 15.82 6.26
CA LYS A 52 13.49 16.09 4.95
C LYS A 52 12.63 15.55 3.81
N LYS A 53 12.65 16.25 2.67
CA LYS A 53 12.00 15.73 1.45
C LYS A 53 12.61 14.38 1.10
N SER A 54 11.76 13.39 0.80
CA SER A 54 12.24 12.15 0.22
C SER A 54 12.99 12.46 -1.08
N ILE A 55 14.20 11.94 -1.20
CA ILE A 55 14.98 12.12 -2.40
C ILE A 55 14.60 10.99 -3.34
N THR A 56 13.90 11.32 -4.40
CA THR A 56 13.69 10.40 -5.52
C THR A 56 15.05 10.15 -6.15
N ILE A 57 15.50 8.90 -6.13
CA ILE A 57 16.72 8.52 -6.84
C ILE A 57 16.45 8.74 -8.33
N PRO A 58 17.18 9.64 -9.00
CA PRO A 58 17.01 9.82 -10.43
C PRO A 58 17.52 8.56 -11.13
N LEU A 59 16.57 7.73 -11.57
CA LEU A 59 16.88 6.54 -12.38
C LEU A 59 17.32 6.93 -13.83
N GLY A 60 17.72 8.18 -14.03
CA GLY A 60 18.04 8.72 -15.33
C GLY A 60 16.81 8.90 -16.24
N GLN A 61 17.04 9.23 -17.50
CA GLN A 61 16.00 9.24 -18.51
C GLN A 61 15.74 7.81 -18.97
N VAL A 62 14.49 7.35 -18.78
CA VAL A 62 14.04 6.02 -19.21
C VAL A 62 13.01 6.19 -20.29
N LYS A 63 13.23 5.52 -21.44
CA LYS A 63 12.20 5.44 -22.47
C LYS A 63 11.07 4.54 -21.97
N ILE A 64 9.89 5.09 -21.78
CA ILE A 64 8.73 4.33 -21.32
C ILE A 64 8.31 3.33 -22.40
N LYS A 65 8.35 2.03 -22.09
CA LYS A 65 8.01 0.91 -22.97
C LYS A 65 6.54 0.50 -22.84
N LYS A 66 5.98 0.58 -21.62
CA LYS A 66 4.58 0.25 -21.32
C LYS A 66 3.95 1.43 -20.60
N LYS A 67 2.83 1.90 -21.11
CA LYS A 67 1.99 2.90 -20.45
C LYS A 67 0.79 2.23 -19.85
N VAL A 68 0.41 2.64 -18.66
CA VAL A 68 -0.81 2.21 -18.00
C VAL A 68 -2.00 2.83 -18.71
N GLN A 69 -3.01 2.03 -19.05
CA GLN A 69 -4.26 2.48 -19.66
C GLN A 69 -5.47 2.28 -18.74
N SER A 70 -5.35 1.37 -17.78
CA SER A 70 -6.41 1.10 -16.82
C SER A 70 -5.87 0.80 -15.43
N LEU A 71 -6.53 1.38 -14.41
CA LEU A 71 -6.23 1.14 -13.01
C LEU A 71 -7.52 0.93 -12.25
N LYS A 72 -7.69 -0.26 -11.65
CA LYS A 72 -8.78 -0.59 -10.76
C LYS A 72 -8.30 -0.48 -9.31
N ILE A 73 -9.06 0.22 -8.50
CA ILE A 73 -8.74 0.44 -7.09
C ILE A 73 -9.76 -0.33 -6.27
N ILE A 74 -9.32 -1.29 -5.47
CA ILE A 74 -10.19 -2.12 -4.64
C ILE A 74 -9.96 -1.76 -3.17
N VAL A 75 -10.96 -1.12 -2.56
CA VAL A 75 -10.94 -0.71 -1.15
C VAL A 75 -11.76 -1.69 -0.33
N ARG A 76 -11.15 -2.28 0.68
CA ARG A 76 -11.83 -3.18 1.61
C ARG A 76 -12.33 -2.39 2.80
N THR A 77 -13.63 -2.48 3.10
CA THR A 77 -14.26 -1.78 4.22
C THR A 77 -14.99 -2.74 5.18
N CYS A 78 -14.98 -2.36 6.45
CA CYS A 78 -15.77 -2.98 7.50
C CYS A 78 -15.82 -2.03 8.70
N THR A 79 -16.85 -1.21 8.80
CA THR A 79 -16.94 -0.18 9.86
C THR A 79 -17.55 -0.69 11.17
N SER A 80 -18.16 -1.89 11.17
CA SER A 80 -18.76 -2.50 12.36
C SER A 80 -17.75 -3.18 13.30
N GLU A 81 -16.59 -3.52 12.80
CA GLU A 81 -15.58 -4.24 13.59
C GLU A 81 -14.54 -3.27 14.14
N LEU A 82 -14.12 -3.53 15.37
CA LEU A 82 -13.02 -2.78 15.95
C LEU A 82 -11.76 -2.98 15.12
N ILE A 83 -10.99 -1.93 15.01
CA ILE A 83 -9.70 -1.98 14.35
C ILE A 83 -8.83 -2.98 15.11
N MET A 84 -8.30 -3.98 14.41
CA MET A 84 -7.35 -4.91 14.99
C MET A 84 -6.03 -4.19 15.24
N ASP A 85 -5.94 -3.53 16.39
CA ASP A 85 -4.76 -2.77 16.77
C ASP A 85 -3.68 -3.70 17.33
N GLN A 86 -2.49 -3.57 16.78
CA GLN A 86 -1.29 -4.24 17.28
C GLN A 86 -0.72 -3.47 18.48
N ASN A 87 -1.53 -3.18 19.51
CA ASN A 87 -1.13 -2.47 20.75
C ASN A 87 -0.51 -1.06 20.53
N LYS A 88 -0.75 -0.41 19.41
CA LYS A 88 -0.26 0.95 19.15
C LYS A 88 -1.37 1.98 19.33
N ARG A 89 -1.08 3.03 20.12
CA ARG A 89 -1.99 4.17 20.25
C ARG A 89 -2.16 4.85 18.90
N ARG A 90 -3.39 4.99 18.44
CA ARG A 90 -3.68 5.71 17.20
C ARG A 90 -3.45 7.21 17.38
N ILE A 91 -3.03 7.86 16.31
CA ILE A 91 -2.81 9.31 16.29
C ILE A 91 -4.14 10.07 16.50
N PHE A 92 -5.24 9.51 15.96
CA PHE A 92 -6.57 10.09 16.06
C PHE A 92 -7.46 9.18 16.90
N ASP A 93 -8.09 9.76 17.93
CA ASP A 93 -9.10 9.10 18.74
C ASP A 93 -10.48 9.33 18.12
N CYS A 94 -10.84 8.51 17.18
CA CYS A 94 -12.13 8.56 16.49
C CYS A 94 -12.66 7.16 16.17
N GLU A 95 -13.94 7.07 15.85
CA GLU A 95 -14.61 5.83 15.49
C GLU A 95 -14.06 5.24 14.19
N LYS A 96 -14.21 3.94 14.00
CA LYS A 96 -13.69 3.20 12.84
C LYS A 96 -14.20 3.75 11.49
N ASN A 97 -15.47 4.13 11.43
CA ASN A 97 -16.09 4.67 10.22
C ASN A 97 -15.43 5.98 9.75
N GLU A 98 -14.98 6.82 10.67
CA GLU A 98 -14.29 8.07 10.31
C GLU A 98 -12.94 7.80 9.62
N TYR A 99 -12.20 6.75 10.01
CA TYR A 99 -11.00 6.33 9.29
C TYR A 99 -11.36 5.92 7.86
N THR A 100 -12.39 5.10 7.69
CA THR A 100 -12.86 4.67 6.37
C THR A 100 -13.25 5.86 5.50
N PHE A 101 -14.01 6.82 6.04
CA PHE A 101 -14.42 8.01 5.28
C PHE A 101 -13.24 8.91 4.88
N ARG A 102 -12.25 9.07 5.76
CA ARG A 102 -11.02 9.81 5.46
C ARG A 102 -10.17 9.12 4.41
N THR A 103 -10.04 7.79 4.50
CA THR A 103 -9.36 6.98 3.47
C THR A 103 -10.00 7.22 2.11
N LEU A 104 -11.32 7.05 1.99
CA LEU A 104 -12.03 7.25 0.72
C LEU A 104 -11.88 8.67 0.18
N ARG A 105 -12.06 9.70 1.01
CA ARG A 105 -11.90 11.10 0.58
C ARG A 105 -10.48 11.40 0.09
N SER A 106 -9.46 10.94 0.82
CA SER A 106 -8.06 11.15 0.42
C SER A 106 -7.70 10.39 -0.84
N LEU A 107 -8.16 9.15 -0.97
CA LEU A 107 -7.97 8.31 -2.14
C LEU A 107 -8.62 8.92 -3.39
N ILE A 108 -9.88 9.36 -3.28
CA ILE A 108 -10.59 10.04 -4.37
C ILE A 108 -9.85 11.31 -4.79
N LYS A 109 -9.33 12.09 -3.84
CA LYS A 109 -8.54 13.30 -4.14
C LYS A 109 -7.27 12.95 -4.92
N ALA A 110 -6.55 11.92 -4.50
CA ALA A 110 -5.34 11.44 -5.19
C ALA A 110 -5.67 10.89 -6.59
N THR A 111 -6.77 10.14 -6.73
CA THR A 111 -7.21 9.59 -8.01
C THR A 111 -7.66 10.68 -8.98
N LYS A 112 -8.39 11.71 -8.52
CA LYS A 112 -8.75 12.88 -9.34
C LYS A 112 -7.51 13.57 -9.90
N LYS A 113 -6.50 13.81 -9.04
CA LYS A 113 -5.24 14.41 -9.48
C LYS A 113 -4.50 13.55 -10.51
N ALA A 114 -4.52 12.22 -10.32
CA ALA A 114 -3.97 11.31 -11.31
C ALA A 114 -4.75 11.34 -12.62
N LYS A 115 -6.08 11.41 -12.59
CA LYS A 115 -6.93 11.54 -13.79
C LYS A 115 -6.67 12.83 -14.57
N GLU A 116 -6.40 13.93 -13.86
CA GLU A 116 -5.99 15.20 -14.50
C GLU A 116 -4.61 15.09 -15.19
N LYS A 117 -3.71 14.28 -14.63
CA LYS A 117 -2.36 14.09 -15.17
C LYS A 117 -2.29 13.05 -16.29
N PHE A 118 -3.14 12.03 -16.21
CA PHE A 118 -3.18 10.89 -17.11
C PHE A 118 -4.56 10.78 -17.78
N GLU A 119 -4.82 11.60 -18.79
CA GLU A 119 -6.12 11.69 -19.45
C GLU A 119 -6.58 10.38 -20.09
N ASN A 120 -5.64 9.50 -20.47
CA ASN A 120 -5.91 8.25 -21.18
C ASN A 120 -6.06 7.03 -20.23
N ILE A 121 -5.94 7.22 -18.92
CA ILE A 121 -6.10 6.11 -17.97
C ILE A 121 -7.56 6.00 -17.52
N ASN A 122 -8.12 4.82 -17.68
CA ASN A 122 -9.43 4.50 -17.13
C ASN A 122 -9.30 4.10 -15.65
N PHE A 123 -9.91 4.89 -14.76
CA PHE A 123 -9.93 4.63 -13.31
C PHE A 123 -11.29 4.09 -12.89
N LYS A 124 -11.30 2.97 -12.14
CA LYS A 124 -12.50 2.44 -11.49
C LYS A 124 -12.21 2.20 -10.00
N LEU A 125 -13.13 2.62 -9.13
CA LEU A 125 -13.06 2.45 -7.70
C LEU A 125 -14.11 1.43 -7.23
N ILE A 126 -13.66 0.33 -6.69
CA ILE A 126 -14.51 -0.77 -6.20
C ILE A 126 -14.37 -0.82 -4.68
N VAL A 127 -15.47 -0.63 -3.97
CA VAL A 127 -15.52 -0.79 -2.51
C VAL A 127 -16.12 -2.15 -2.21
N THR A 128 -15.37 -3.00 -1.52
CA THR A 128 -15.85 -4.31 -1.04
C THR A 128 -16.14 -4.23 0.45
N ASP A 129 -17.39 -4.38 0.84
CA ASP A 129 -17.82 -4.19 2.22
C ASP A 129 -18.25 -5.48 2.90
N THR A 130 -17.87 -5.60 4.19
CA THR A 130 -18.36 -6.64 5.08
C THR A 130 -18.99 -6.05 6.32
N ASN A 131 -20.30 -6.25 6.49
CA ASN A 131 -21.05 -5.94 7.71
C ASN A 131 -21.04 -4.48 8.20
N SER A 132 -20.70 -3.51 7.37
CA SER A 132 -20.86 -2.10 7.77
C SER A 132 -22.33 -1.75 8.00
N PRO A 133 -22.64 -0.90 9.00
CA PRO A 133 -23.99 -0.41 9.22
C PRO A 133 -24.57 0.29 7.98
N LYS A 134 -25.86 0.17 7.74
CA LYS A 134 -26.53 0.81 6.60
C LYS A 134 -26.30 2.33 6.51
N GLN A 135 -26.19 2.99 7.66
CA GLN A 135 -25.89 4.42 7.72
C GLN A 135 -24.51 4.73 7.14
N ASP A 136 -23.49 3.94 7.51
CA ASP A 136 -22.13 4.12 7.02
C ASP A 136 -22.03 3.82 5.52
N LEU A 137 -22.71 2.77 5.05
CA LEU A 137 -22.79 2.45 3.63
C LEU A 137 -23.40 3.59 2.80
N ARG A 138 -24.45 4.26 3.31
CA ARG A 138 -25.02 5.45 2.65
C ARG A 138 -23.99 6.58 2.53
N ILE A 139 -23.23 6.83 3.59
CA ILE A 139 -22.18 7.86 3.58
C ILE A 139 -21.07 7.49 2.58
N ILE A 140 -20.67 6.21 2.54
CA ILE A 140 -19.71 5.70 1.54
C ILE A 140 -20.24 5.95 0.12
N GLU A 141 -21.49 5.59 -0.15
CA GLU A 141 -22.12 5.81 -1.47
C GLU A 141 -22.18 7.30 -1.83
N GLU A 142 -22.49 8.18 -0.87
CA GLU A 142 -22.49 9.64 -1.08
C GLU A 142 -21.10 10.17 -1.44
N ILE A 143 -20.07 9.72 -0.71
CA ILE A 143 -18.67 10.07 -0.99
C ILE A 143 -18.28 9.64 -2.41
N LEU A 144 -18.66 8.43 -2.80
CA LEU A 144 -18.36 7.87 -4.12
C LEU A 144 -19.10 8.60 -5.25
N LYS A 145 -20.39 8.90 -5.08
CA LYS A 145 -21.20 9.67 -6.05
C LYS A 145 -20.59 11.04 -6.35
N GLY A 146 -20.01 11.70 -5.33
CA GLY A 146 -19.31 12.98 -5.48
C GLY A 146 -17.92 12.89 -6.15
N SER A 147 -17.46 11.68 -6.47
CA SER A 147 -16.09 11.48 -6.93
C SER A 147 -15.85 11.81 -8.41
N ALA A 148 -16.87 11.71 -9.28
CA ALA A 148 -16.74 11.73 -10.75
C ALA A 148 -15.76 10.65 -11.30
N ILE A 149 -15.54 9.58 -10.53
CA ILE A 149 -14.79 8.38 -10.91
C ILE A 149 -15.80 7.26 -11.04
N GLU A 150 -15.65 6.39 -12.04
CA GLU A 150 -16.45 5.16 -12.14
C GLU A 150 -16.30 4.36 -10.84
N ASN A 151 -17.40 4.00 -10.22
CA ASN A 151 -17.37 3.33 -8.92
C ASN A 151 -18.52 2.36 -8.70
N GLU A 152 -18.28 1.41 -7.80
CA GLU A 152 -19.30 0.47 -7.32
C GLU A 152 -19.03 0.05 -5.87
N VAL A 153 -20.10 -0.34 -5.17
CA VAL A 153 -20.03 -0.92 -3.83
C VAL A 153 -20.56 -2.35 -3.88
N ILE A 154 -19.74 -3.29 -3.44
CA ILE A 154 -20.03 -4.73 -3.44
C ILE A 154 -20.12 -5.22 -2.00
N SER A 155 -21.30 -5.66 -1.58
CA SER A 155 -21.47 -6.31 -0.27
C SER A 155 -21.00 -7.76 -0.35
N VAL A 156 -20.05 -8.12 0.50
CA VAL A 156 -19.46 -9.47 0.54
C VAL A 156 -20.36 -10.42 1.32
N ASN A 157 -20.83 -11.47 0.67
CA ASN A 157 -21.60 -12.52 1.32
C ASN A 157 -20.68 -13.48 2.08
N LEU A 158 -20.57 -13.33 3.40
CA LEU A 158 -19.69 -14.13 4.24
C LEU A 158 -19.97 -15.63 4.18
N ASN A 159 -21.22 -16.06 3.88
CA ASN A 159 -21.56 -17.47 3.82
C ASN A 159 -20.83 -18.22 2.69
N GLU A 160 -20.50 -17.55 1.61
CA GLU A 160 -19.80 -18.14 0.46
C GLU A 160 -18.33 -18.51 0.79
N PHE A 161 -17.82 -18.00 1.89
CA PHE A 161 -16.41 -18.17 2.29
C PHE A 161 -16.22 -19.15 3.45
N LYS A 162 -17.30 -19.67 4.07
CA LYS A 162 -17.22 -20.59 5.22
C LYS A 162 -16.35 -21.83 4.95
N ASN A 163 -16.46 -22.39 3.75
CA ASN A 163 -15.70 -23.58 3.36
C ASN A 163 -14.34 -23.26 2.72
N LYS A 164 -14.03 -21.96 2.51
CA LYS A 164 -12.80 -21.51 1.84
C LYS A 164 -11.77 -20.94 2.83
N ILE A 165 -12.22 -20.59 4.02
CA ILE A 165 -11.40 -20.00 5.07
C ILE A 165 -11.33 -20.99 6.23
N LYS A 166 -10.12 -21.15 6.80
CA LYS A 166 -9.87 -22.06 7.92
C LYS A 166 -10.76 -21.74 9.12
N ASP A 167 -11.31 -22.78 9.73
CA ASP A 167 -12.08 -22.67 10.97
C ASP A 167 -11.23 -22.17 12.15
N GLY A 168 -11.92 -21.67 13.19
CA GLY A 168 -11.29 -21.22 14.43
C GLY A 168 -10.87 -19.75 14.46
N TYR A 169 -11.18 -18.97 13.43
CA TYR A 169 -10.97 -17.53 13.48
C TYR A 169 -12.09 -16.80 14.25
N SER A 170 -11.73 -15.67 14.89
CA SER A 170 -12.75 -14.74 15.39
C SER A 170 -13.62 -14.21 14.25
N LYS A 171 -14.83 -13.75 14.58
CA LYS A 171 -15.76 -13.18 13.57
C LYS A 171 -15.10 -12.05 12.77
N ALA A 172 -14.39 -11.13 13.44
CA ALA A 172 -13.67 -10.03 12.81
C ALA A 172 -12.60 -10.53 11.84
N LYS A 173 -11.77 -11.50 12.27
CA LYS A 173 -10.73 -12.09 11.43
C LYS A 173 -11.31 -12.83 10.24
N PHE A 174 -12.40 -13.58 10.43
CA PHE A 174 -13.09 -14.26 9.34
C PHE A 174 -13.65 -13.26 8.31
N SER A 175 -14.31 -12.20 8.78
CA SER A 175 -14.84 -11.12 7.93
C SER A 175 -13.74 -10.46 7.10
N ASN A 176 -12.61 -10.13 7.74
CA ASN A 176 -11.44 -9.56 7.05
C ASN A 176 -10.89 -10.51 5.97
N MET A 177 -10.71 -11.80 6.31
CA MET A 177 -10.21 -12.81 5.36
C MET A 177 -11.18 -13.04 4.20
N ALA A 178 -12.48 -13.05 4.45
CA ALA A 178 -13.51 -13.19 3.41
C ALA A 178 -13.49 -11.99 2.45
N ASN A 179 -13.39 -10.77 2.98
CA ASN A 179 -13.27 -9.56 2.17
C ASN A 179 -11.98 -9.57 1.34
N PHE A 180 -10.86 -9.95 1.96
CA PHE A 180 -9.59 -10.09 1.24
C PHE A 180 -9.68 -11.11 0.09
N TYR A 181 -10.23 -12.29 0.37
CA TYR A 181 -10.42 -13.33 -0.64
C TYR A 181 -11.33 -12.84 -1.79
N ASN A 182 -12.45 -12.19 -1.44
CA ASN A 182 -13.37 -11.62 -2.43
C ASN A 182 -12.68 -10.57 -3.31
N SER A 183 -11.86 -9.70 -2.71
CA SER A 183 -11.09 -8.69 -3.44
C SER A 183 -10.13 -9.31 -4.46
N LEU A 184 -9.50 -10.44 -4.11
CA LEU A 184 -8.65 -11.17 -5.05
C LEU A 184 -9.45 -11.81 -6.18
N LEU A 185 -10.66 -12.32 -5.90
CA LEU A 185 -11.55 -12.86 -6.95
C LEU A 185 -12.00 -11.76 -7.92
N ILE A 186 -12.37 -10.60 -7.39
CA ILE A 186 -12.72 -9.44 -8.21
C ILE A 186 -11.52 -9.03 -9.07
N ALA A 187 -10.34 -8.87 -8.47
CA ALA A 187 -9.12 -8.50 -9.18
C ALA A 187 -8.77 -9.47 -10.32
N LYS A 188 -8.99 -10.77 -10.09
CA LYS A 188 -8.76 -11.82 -11.11
C LYS A 188 -9.70 -11.69 -12.31
N ASN A 189 -10.93 -11.23 -12.07
CA ASN A 189 -11.97 -11.14 -13.10
C ASN A 189 -12.01 -9.76 -13.79
N GLU A 190 -11.38 -8.75 -13.20
CA GLU A 190 -11.30 -7.41 -13.78
C GLU A 190 -10.13 -7.34 -14.77
N GLU A 191 -10.43 -6.97 -16.00
CA GLU A 191 -9.39 -6.66 -16.98
C GLU A 191 -8.83 -5.27 -16.71
N ALA A 192 -7.62 -5.21 -16.18
CA ALA A 192 -6.91 -3.95 -15.93
C ALA A 192 -5.40 -4.13 -16.01
N ASP A 193 -4.69 -3.07 -16.42
CA ASP A 193 -3.23 -3.07 -16.40
C ASP A 193 -2.67 -3.10 -14.97
N LEU A 194 -3.36 -2.40 -14.06
CA LEU A 194 -2.99 -2.33 -12.65
C LEU A 194 -4.18 -2.54 -11.74
N ILE A 195 -3.94 -3.26 -10.65
CA ILE A 195 -4.86 -3.36 -9.52
C ILE A 195 -4.18 -2.76 -8.28
N TYR A 196 -4.87 -1.85 -7.61
CA TYR A 196 -4.41 -1.27 -6.36
C TYR A 196 -5.33 -1.70 -5.21
N PHE A 197 -4.81 -2.49 -4.27
CA PHE A 197 -5.52 -2.91 -3.07
C PHE A 197 -5.31 -1.92 -1.94
N VAL A 198 -6.38 -1.49 -1.30
CA VAL A 198 -6.39 -0.49 -0.23
C VAL A 198 -7.16 -1.00 0.98
N GLU A 199 -6.60 -0.82 2.16
CA GLU A 199 -7.31 -0.97 3.44
C GLU A 199 -7.97 0.34 3.85
N ASP A 200 -9.00 0.27 4.68
CA ASP A 200 -9.86 1.41 4.99
C ASP A 200 -9.34 2.34 6.10
N ASP A 201 -8.06 2.29 6.40
CA ASP A 201 -7.40 3.13 7.41
C ASP A 201 -6.10 3.83 6.91
N TYR A 202 -5.89 3.86 5.60
CA TYR A 202 -4.74 4.56 4.98
C TYR A 202 -5.12 5.93 4.44
N LEU A 203 -4.30 6.94 4.75
CA LEU A 203 -4.40 8.25 4.12
C LEU A 203 -3.49 8.33 2.89
N HIS A 204 -4.03 8.90 1.83
CA HIS A 204 -3.32 9.09 0.57
C HIS A 204 -2.87 10.55 0.43
N SER A 205 -1.58 10.75 0.17
CA SER A 205 -1.12 12.08 -0.27
C SER A 205 -1.73 12.42 -1.64
N PRO A 206 -1.94 13.70 -1.95
CA PRO A 206 -2.55 14.08 -3.23
C PRO A 206 -1.79 13.59 -4.47
N ASP A 207 -0.48 13.39 -4.36
CA ASP A 207 0.39 12.95 -5.46
C ASP A 207 0.64 11.44 -5.49
N SER A 208 0.22 10.70 -4.46
CA SER A 208 0.55 9.28 -4.32
C SER A 208 0.17 8.43 -5.54
N MET A 209 -1.02 8.65 -6.09
CA MET A 209 -1.49 7.90 -7.25
C MET A 209 -0.68 8.23 -8.52
N VAL A 210 -0.32 9.49 -8.69
CA VAL A 210 0.55 9.94 -9.81
C VAL A 210 1.92 9.30 -9.68
N GLU A 211 2.49 9.32 -8.48
CA GLU A 211 3.83 8.75 -8.22
C GLU A 211 3.85 7.23 -8.41
N MET A 212 2.81 6.51 -7.97
CA MET A 212 2.71 5.08 -8.17
C MET A 212 2.67 4.69 -9.65
N ILE A 213 1.86 5.38 -10.45
CA ILE A 213 1.75 5.11 -11.89
C ILE A 213 3.08 5.38 -12.58
N PHE A 214 3.71 6.53 -12.35
CA PHE A 214 5.03 6.84 -12.91
C PHE A 214 6.10 5.85 -12.47
N SER A 215 6.10 5.44 -11.20
CA SER A 215 7.05 4.47 -10.69
C SER A 215 6.89 3.12 -11.35
N TYR A 216 5.64 2.65 -11.51
CA TYR A 216 5.38 1.39 -12.20
C TYR A 216 5.85 1.43 -13.64
N GLU A 217 5.45 2.44 -14.43
CA GLU A 217 5.84 2.58 -15.83
C GLU A 217 7.37 2.62 -15.98
N LYS A 218 8.04 3.32 -15.08
CA LYS A 218 9.49 3.45 -15.08
C LYS A 218 10.19 2.15 -14.73
N PHE A 219 9.76 1.47 -13.66
CA PHE A 219 10.35 0.18 -13.26
C PHE A 219 10.08 -0.91 -14.29
N TYR A 220 8.87 -1.01 -14.83
CA TYR A 220 8.59 -1.93 -15.91
C TYR A 220 9.51 -1.68 -17.11
N SER A 221 9.71 -0.41 -17.48
CA SER A 221 10.54 -0.05 -18.64
C SER A 221 12.02 -0.35 -18.43
N LEU A 222 12.50 -0.27 -17.18
CA LEU A 222 13.87 -0.62 -16.82
C LEU A 222 14.11 -2.12 -16.81
N PHE A 223 13.24 -2.86 -16.12
CA PHE A 223 13.45 -4.28 -15.86
C PHE A 223 12.79 -5.19 -16.91
N SER A 224 11.86 -4.66 -17.71
CA SER A 224 11.02 -5.43 -18.64
C SER A 224 10.27 -6.57 -17.96
N GLN A 225 9.87 -6.36 -16.72
CA GLN A 225 9.14 -7.29 -15.85
C GLN A 225 8.04 -6.58 -15.10
N GLU A 226 6.96 -7.32 -14.80
CA GLU A 226 5.93 -6.84 -13.90
C GLU A 226 6.50 -6.66 -12.49
N VAL A 227 6.10 -5.58 -11.83
CA VAL A 227 6.54 -5.25 -10.48
C VAL A 227 5.36 -5.04 -9.55
N VAL A 228 5.53 -5.41 -8.30
CA VAL A 228 4.59 -5.10 -7.22
C VAL A 228 5.13 -3.90 -6.48
N LEU A 229 4.32 -2.85 -6.34
CA LEU A 229 4.63 -1.66 -5.56
C LEU A 229 3.93 -1.74 -4.20
N LEU A 230 4.66 -1.44 -3.14
CA LEU A 230 4.15 -1.30 -1.78
C LEU A 230 4.34 0.16 -1.33
N PRO A 231 3.39 1.05 -1.66
CA PRO A 231 3.56 2.49 -1.48
C PRO A 231 3.32 2.97 -0.04
N SER A 232 3.20 2.07 0.92
CA SER A 232 2.98 2.42 2.31
C SER A 232 4.20 3.06 2.94
N ASP A 233 3.96 4.18 3.64
CA ASP A 233 4.98 4.95 4.35
C ASP A 233 4.75 4.81 5.86
N TYR A 234 5.44 3.84 6.45
CA TYR A 234 5.34 3.59 7.88
C TYR A 234 6.48 4.28 8.63
N PRO A 235 6.19 5.10 9.64
CA PRO A 235 7.22 5.82 10.42
C PRO A 235 8.31 4.90 10.98
N TYR A 236 7.96 3.67 11.38
CA TYR A 236 8.94 2.71 11.92
C TYR A 236 9.99 2.24 10.89
N LEU A 237 9.76 2.46 9.60
CA LEU A 237 10.77 2.20 8.57
C LEU A 237 11.92 3.22 8.62
N TYR A 238 11.69 4.40 9.20
CA TYR A 238 12.60 5.54 9.19
C TYR A 238 13.05 5.98 10.58
N THR A 239 12.24 5.71 11.59
CA THR A 239 12.56 6.02 12.98
C THR A 239 13.05 4.75 13.69
N LYS A 240 14.25 4.79 14.27
CA LYS A 240 14.56 3.86 15.35
C LYS A 240 13.77 4.35 16.55
N ASP A 241 12.85 3.54 17.05
CA ASP A 241 12.32 3.74 18.38
C ASP A 241 13.52 3.60 19.33
N GLU A 242 13.99 4.72 19.87
CA GLU A 242 14.89 4.73 21.03
C GLU A 242 14.03 4.33 22.23
N ASN A 243 13.96 2.99 22.50
CA ASN A 243 13.50 2.43 23.75
C ASN A 243 14.71 2.31 24.70
#